data_2981e9036b0c95b2c44505ec769e4b6a
#
_entry.id   2981e9036b0c95b2c44505ec769e4b6a
#
_cell.length_a   1.000
_cell.length_b   1.000
_cell.length_c   1.000
_cell.angle_alpha   90.00
_cell.angle_beta   90.00
_cell.angle_gamma   90.00
#
_symmetry.space_group_name_H-M   'P 1'
#
loop_
_entity.id
_entity.type
_entity.pdbx_description
1 polymer ?
#
loop_
_entity_poly.entity_id
_entity_poly.type
_entity_poly.pdbx_seq_one_letter_code
_entity_poly.pdbx_strand_id
1 'polypeptide(L)'
;MKSLYVKFVVITIGIMLISSVVAFMLSNVYYHQKLKPVNDQKNTKIAQSIASFIDDNPNIGLNDYLENISELGYQIYIVDSWGTETYYGAPFREKSLSAMEKESVLSGNIYHGMLYFPNKTFVTGFFANELKNTIGVPLKYKEKDYALFIRPDIKLLFNEMHYLFAWILLLSIVLSVILVLFSTKYLIKPITKLTQATKSLAVGQFQVDLTMNRKDELGELTASFVSMAKKLEQMEDVRKEFISNVSHDIQSPLSNIKGYANLLENKALTDEERTKYISII
;
A
#
# COMPACT_ATOMS: atom_id res chain seq x y z
N MET A 1 -19.29 -16.75 6.67
CA MET A 1 -18.38 -16.31 5.59
C MET A 1 -18.05 -14.85 5.81
N LYS A 2 -16.76 -14.45 5.83
CA LYS A 2 -16.39 -13.02 5.95
C LYS A 2 -16.89 -12.29 4.70
N SER A 3 -17.56 -11.16 4.89
CA SER A 3 -18.07 -10.29 3.82
C SER A 3 -16.98 -10.01 2.76
N LEU A 4 -17.36 -9.97 1.48
CA LEU A 4 -16.48 -9.56 0.37
C LEU A 4 -15.81 -8.21 0.66
N TYR A 5 -16.53 -7.31 1.32
CA TYR A 5 -16.03 -6.03 1.81
C TYR A 5 -14.79 -6.19 2.70
N VAL A 6 -14.88 -7.03 3.74
CA VAL A 6 -13.77 -7.26 4.67
C VAL A 6 -12.56 -7.87 3.96
N LYS A 7 -12.79 -8.83 3.06
CA LYS A 7 -11.71 -9.44 2.27
C LYS A 7 -11.00 -8.42 1.40
N PHE A 8 -11.73 -7.56 0.70
CA PHE A 8 -11.16 -6.52 -0.15
C PHE A 8 -10.33 -5.52 0.66
N VAL A 9 -10.86 -5.02 1.78
CA VAL A 9 -10.12 -4.10 2.68
C VAL A 9 -8.83 -4.74 3.17
N VAL A 10 -8.89 -5.98 3.67
CA VAL A 10 -7.70 -6.69 4.18
C VAL A 10 -6.65 -6.90 3.10
N ILE A 11 -7.07 -7.31 1.89
CA ILE A 11 -6.15 -7.50 0.76
C ILE A 11 -5.49 -6.18 0.37
N THR A 12 -6.26 -5.09 0.27
CA THR A 12 -5.72 -3.78 -0.12
C THR A 12 -4.74 -3.25 0.92
N ILE A 13 -5.06 -3.36 2.22
CA ILE A 13 -4.13 -2.98 3.29
C ILE A 13 -2.88 -3.86 3.24
N GLY A 14 -3.02 -5.16 3.00
CA GLY A 14 -1.89 -6.07 2.84
C GLY A 14 -0.96 -5.67 1.68
N ILE A 15 -1.53 -5.33 0.53
CA ILE A 15 -0.77 -4.83 -0.63
C ILE A 15 -0.02 -3.54 -0.27
N MET A 16 -0.67 -2.60 0.42
CA MET A 16 -0.04 -1.34 0.84
C MET A 16 1.16 -1.59 1.77
N LEU A 17 1.01 -2.46 2.77
CA LEU A 17 2.09 -2.81 3.69
C LEU A 17 3.27 -3.47 2.96
N ILE A 18 3.00 -4.45 2.10
CA ILE A 18 4.03 -5.12 1.31
C ILE A 18 4.74 -4.12 0.40
N SER A 19 3.99 -3.27 -0.30
CA SER A 19 4.55 -2.22 -1.17
C SER A 19 5.45 -1.25 -0.40
N SER A 20 5.07 -0.87 0.83
CA SER A 20 5.87 -0.01 1.69
C SER A 20 7.19 -0.67 2.09
N VAL A 21 7.16 -1.96 2.44
CA VAL A 21 8.38 -2.72 2.78
C VAL A 21 9.29 -2.85 1.56
N VAL A 22 8.74 -3.16 0.39
CA VAL A 22 9.51 -3.26 -0.86
C VAL A 22 10.12 -1.91 -1.23
N ALA A 23 9.36 -0.83 -1.14
CA ALA A 23 9.84 0.53 -1.40
C ALA A 23 10.98 0.91 -0.45
N PHE A 24 10.86 0.58 0.84
CA PHE A 24 11.93 0.79 1.82
C PHE A 24 13.19 0.00 1.47
N MET A 25 13.08 -1.27 1.10
CA MET A 25 14.23 -2.09 0.68
C MET A 25 14.93 -1.51 -0.56
N LEU A 26 14.17 -1.12 -1.58
CA LEU A 26 14.72 -0.50 -2.79
C LEU A 26 15.41 0.84 -2.48
N SER A 27 14.80 1.67 -1.63
CA SER A 27 15.42 2.93 -1.18
C SER A 27 16.72 2.69 -0.42
N ASN A 28 16.78 1.66 0.41
CA ASN A 28 18.00 1.29 1.13
C ASN A 28 19.11 0.83 0.19
N VAL A 29 18.80 0.02 -0.81
CA VAL A 29 19.75 -0.36 -1.87
C VAL A 29 20.26 0.86 -2.62
N TYR A 30 19.36 1.76 -3.03
CA TYR A 30 19.72 3.01 -3.72
C TYR A 30 20.63 3.89 -2.86
N TYR A 31 20.33 4.03 -1.55
CA TYR A 31 21.20 4.74 -0.62
C TYR A 31 22.61 4.16 -0.61
N HIS A 32 22.76 2.84 -0.42
CA HIS A 32 24.07 2.20 -0.33
C HIS A 32 24.86 2.28 -1.61
N GLN A 33 24.22 2.14 -2.78
CA GLN A 33 24.92 2.13 -4.07
C GLN A 33 25.22 3.53 -4.63
N LYS A 34 24.36 4.50 -4.37
CA LYS A 34 24.46 5.84 -5.00
C LYS A 34 24.73 6.96 -3.99
N LEU A 35 23.94 7.06 -2.93
CA LEU A 35 24.03 8.20 -2.02
C LEU A 35 25.21 8.11 -1.05
N LYS A 36 25.53 6.93 -0.57
CA LYS A 36 26.61 6.73 0.39
C LYS A 36 27.99 7.14 -0.15
N PRO A 37 28.41 6.75 -1.38
CA PRO A 37 29.64 7.25 -1.99
C PRO A 37 29.66 8.76 -2.21
N VAL A 38 28.53 9.34 -2.65
CA VAL A 38 28.41 10.78 -2.84
C VAL A 38 28.55 11.55 -1.50
N ASN A 39 27.92 11.03 -0.44
CA ASN A 39 28.06 11.62 0.89
C ASN A 39 29.48 11.52 1.43
N ASP A 40 30.14 10.36 1.25
CA ASP A 40 31.53 10.19 1.62
C ASP A 40 32.43 11.20 0.91
N GLN A 41 32.33 11.33 -0.41
CA GLN A 41 33.10 12.28 -1.20
C GLN A 41 32.83 13.74 -0.77
N LYS A 42 31.55 14.09 -0.53
CA LYS A 42 31.18 15.45 -0.06
C LYS A 42 31.82 15.75 1.29
N ASN A 43 31.68 14.86 2.26
CA ASN A 43 32.24 15.07 3.59
C ASN A 43 33.77 15.01 3.61
N THR A 44 34.39 14.24 2.72
CA THR A 44 35.85 14.24 2.52
C THR A 44 36.33 15.62 2.07
N LYS A 45 35.67 16.23 1.08
CA LYS A 45 36.00 17.59 0.63
C LYS A 45 35.85 18.63 1.74
N ILE A 46 34.81 18.54 2.54
CA ILE A 46 34.58 19.43 3.69
C ILE A 46 35.70 19.26 4.72
N ALA A 47 36.02 18.03 5.11
CA ALA A 47 37.09 17.73 6.05
C ALA A 47 38.47 18.26 5.55
N GLN A 48 38.78 18.04 4.29
CA GLN A 48 39.99 18.58 3.66
C GLN A 48 40.02 20.11 3.62
N SER A 49 38.89 20.76 3.33
CA SER A 49 38.81 22.22 3.34
C SER A 49 39.03 22.81 4.74
N ILE A 50 38.52 22.14 5.77
CA ILE A 50 38.76 22.54 7.18
C ILE A 50 40.23 22.38 7.53
N ALA A 51 40.83 21.24 7.17
CA ALA A 51 42.24 20.96 7.44
C ALA A 51 43.16 21.94 6.72
N SER A 52 42.93 22.20 5.44
CA SER A 52 43.69 23.17 4.61
C SER A 52 43.56 24.60 5.21
N PHE A 53 42.33 25.00 5.58
CA PHE A 53 42.15 26.33 6.18
C PHE A 53 42.95 26.51 7.47
N ILE A 54 43.04 25.50 8.35
CA ILE A 54 43.80 25.54 9.58
C ILE A 54 45.29 25.56 9.30
N ASP A 55 45.79 24.79 8.33
CA ASP A 55 47.20 24.74 7.93
C ASP A 55 47.65 26.09 7.34
N ASP A 56 46.80 26.72 6.50
CA ASP A 56 47.05 28.04 5.92
C ASP A 56 46.96 29.19 6.92
N ASN A 57 46.34 29.00 8.10
CA ASN A 57 46.12 30.03 9.12
C ASN A 57 46.66 29.62 10.52
N PRO A 58 47.98 29.47 10.71
CA PRO A 58 48.55 28.94 11.96
C PRO A 58 48.30 29.83 13.22
N ASN A 59 47.85 31.07 13.03
CA ASN A 59 47.52 31.97 14.11
C ASN A 59 46.07 31.85 14.63
N ILE A 60 45.23 31.06 13.98
CA ILE A 60 43.85 30.87 14.45
C ILE A 60 43.85 30.01 15.74
N GLY A 61 42.95 30.29 16.66
CA GLY A 61 42.71 29.42 17.80
C GLY A 61 42.07 28.09 17.36
N LEU A 62 42.84 26.99 17.36
CA LEU A 62 42.36 25.70 16.85
C LEU A 62 41.06 25.28 17.54
N ASN A 63 41.01 25.37 18.88
CA ASN A 63 39.83 24.99 19.65
C ASN A 63 38.61 25.81 19.30
N ASP A 64 38.77 27.15 19.27
CA ASP A 64 37.66 28.09 18.99
C ASP A 64 37.14 27.87 17.56
N TYR A 65 38.02 27.60 16.60
CA TYR A 65 37.63 27.34 15.22
C TYR A 65 36.88 26.03 15.09
N LEU A 66 37.36 24.94 15.72
CA LEU A 66 36.71 23.64 15.67
C LEU A 66 35.36 23.66 16.43
N GLU A 67 35.26 24.42 17.51
CA GLU A 67 34.00 24.64 18.23
C GLU A 67 32.98 25.33 17.30
N ASN A 68 33.37 26.44 16.64
CA ASN A 68 32.50 27.10 15.66
C ASN A 68 32.05 26.20 14.51
N ILE A 69 32.93 25.34 13.98
CA ILE A 69 32.55 24.34 12.96
C ILE A 69 31.55 23.35 13.54
N SER A 70 31.70 22.97 14.80
CA SER A 70 30.76 22.03 15.43
C SER A 70 29.37 22.65 15.60
N GLU A 71 29.26 23.93 15.90
CA GLU A 71 28.00 24.67 15.99
C GLU A 71 27.27 24.76 14.62
N LEU A 72 28.01 24.69 13.51
CA LEU A 72 27.45 24.59 12.16
C LEU A 72 26.86 23.24 11.85
N GLY A 73 26.84 22.29 12.79
CA GLY A 73 26.21 21.00 12.66
C GLY A 73 27.15 19.87 12.30
N TYR A 74 28.38 19.92 12.83
CA TYR A 74 29.34 18.85 12.68
C TYR A 74 29.76 18.28 14.03
N GLN A 75 29.93 16.95 14.10
CA GLN A 75 30.59 16.27 15.19
C GLN A 75 32.05 16.08 14.81
N ILE A 76 32.97 16.54 15.65
CA ILE A 76 34.40 16.51 15.37
C ILE A 76 35.12 15.76 16.49
N TYR A 77 36.05 14.92 16.07
CA TYR A 77 37.02 14.27 16.92
C TYR A 77 38.42 14.56 16.39
N ILE A 78 39.30 15.03 17.24
CA ILE A 78 40.69 15.26 16.88
C ILE A 78 41.59 14.50 17.84
N VAL A 79 42.67 13.93 17.34
CA VAL A 79 43.69 13.26 18.12
C VAL A 79 45.05 13.70 17.64
N ASP A 80 45.95 14.02 18.57
CA ASP A 80 47.35 14.37 18.27
C ASP A 80 48.26 13.13 18.24
N SER A 81 49.53 13.33 17.84
CA SER A 81 50.54 12.28 17.79
C SER A 81 50.91 11.68 19.17
N TRP A 82 50.54 12.32 20.28
CA TRP A 82 50.71 11.82 21.63
C TRP A 82 49.52 11.05 22.16
N GLY A 83 48.40 10.99 21.36
CA GLY A 83 47.17 10.33 21.74
C GLY A 83 46.23 11.17 22.58
N THR A 84 46.43 12.49 22.64
CA THR A 84 45.46 13.42 23.29
C THR A 84 44.23 13.54 22.43
N GLU A 85 43.09 13.20 22.99
CA GLU A 85 41.80 13.19 22.29
C GLU A 85 40.93 14.39 22.70
N THR A 86 40.36 15.07 21.70
CA THR A 86 39.40 16.17 21.96
C THR A 86 38.18 15.99 21.07
N TYR A 87 37.02 16.32 21.60
CA TYR A 87 35.72 16.22 20.93
C TYR A 87 35.03 17.56 20.91
N TYR A 88 34.40 17.89 19.77
CA TYR A 88 33.60 19.11 19.60
C TYR A 88 32.22 18.76 19.06
N GLY A 89 31.21 19.51 19.51
CA GLY A 89 29.82 19.32 19.14
C GLY A 89 29.13 18.19 19.91
N ALA A 90 28.06 17.63 19.32
CA ALA A 90 27.26 16.61 19.98
C ALA A 90 28.06 15.32 20.24
N PRO A 91 27.84 14.62 21.36
CA PRO A 91 28.60 13.45 21.71
C PRO A 91 28.35 12.28 20.77
N PHE A 92 29.39 11.55 20.41
CA PHE A 92 29.27 10.28 19.73
C PHE A 92 28.64 9.23 20.66
N ARG A 93 27.70 8.46 20.14
CA ARG A 93 27.07 7.33 20.86
C ARG A 93 28.08 6.21 21.12
N GLU A 94 28.92 5.93 20.13
CA GLU A 94 29.99 4.94 20.19
C GLU A 94 31.29 5.62 19.76
N LYS A 95 32.29 5.59 20.67
CA LYS A 95 33.59 6.25 20.47
C LYS A 95 34.68 5.26 20.04
N SER A 96 34.31 4.04 19.65
CA SER A 96 35.28 3.02 19.23
C SER A 96 35.85 3.36 17.86
N LEU A 97 37.15 3.62 17.82
CA LEU A 97 37.97 3.73 16.60
C LEU A 97 39.29 3.03 16.89
N SER A 98 39.75 2.19 15.98
CA SER A 98 41.00 1.41 16.23
C SER A 98 42.22 2.31 16.21
N ALA A 99 43.28 1.91 16.96
CA ALA A 99 44.54 2.64 16.95
C ALA A 99 45.15 2.68 15.53
N MET A 100 45.01 1.59 14.76
CA MET A 100 45.47 1.51 13.36
C MET A 100 44.79 2.58 12.47
N GLU A 101 43.47 2.83 12.62
CA GLU A 101 42.76 3.82 11.84
C GLU A 101 43.22 5.23 12.20
N LYS A 102 43.45 5.53 13.50
CA LYS A 102 43.98 6.82 13.96
C LYS A 102 45.41 7.05 13.41
N GLU A 103 46.26 6.08 13.52
CA GLU A 103 47.66 6.14 13.05
C GLU A 103 47.75 6.25 11.53
N SER A 104 46.87 5.58 10.79
CA SER A 104 46.75 5.72 9.33
C SER A 104 46.46 7.15 8.93
N VAL A 105 45.57 7.86 9.64
CA VAL A 105 45.25 9.26 9.34
C VAL A 105 46.39 10.18 9.76
N LEU A 106 47.00 9.98 10.89
CA LEU A 106 48.21 10.70 11.33
C LEU A 106 49.36 10.56 10.31
N SER A 107 49.46 9.42 9.63
CA SER A 107 50.47 9.14 8.59
C SER A 107 50.14 9.74 7.23
N GLY A 108 49.05 10.52 7.12
CA GLY A 108 48.67 11.24 5.90
C GLY A 108 47.60 10.56 5.03
N ASN A 109 47.05 9.41 5.43
CA ASN A 109 45.99 8.74 4.69
C ASN A 109 44.60 9.32 5.05
N ILE A 110 43.67 9.21 4.10
CA ILE A 110 42.26 9.58 4.34
C ILE A 110 41.50 8.36 4.82
N TYR A 111 40.74 8.51 5.91
CA TYR A 111 39.85 7.48 6.43
C TYR A 111 38.43 7.70 5.91
N HIS A 112 37.91 6.71 5.19
CA HIS A 112 36.58 6.72 4.59
C HIS A 112 35.59 5.87 5.41
N GLY A 113 35.43 6.20 6.67
CA GLY A 113 34.57 5.42 7.58
C GLY A 113 33.10 5.44 7.16
N MET A 114 32.62 6.52 6.55
CA MET A 114 31.26 6.57 6.03
C MET A 114 31.03 5.56 4.90
N LEU A 115 32.00 5.46 3.96
CA LEU A 115 31.91 4.54 2.83
C LEU A 115 31.93 3.07 3.27
N TYR A 116 32.83 2.73 4.20
CA TYR A 116 33.04 1.35 4.65
C TYR A 116 32.19 0.97 5.86
N PHE A 117 31.33 1.88 6.35
CA PHE A 117 30.46 1.57 7.49
C PHE A 117 29.56 0.36 7.20
N PRO A 118 29.46 -0.63 8.12
CA PRO A 118 28.72 -1.85 7.88
C PRO A 118 27.25 -1.63 7.51
N ASN A 119 26.77 -2.36 6.53
CA ASN A 119 25.38 -2.31 6.12
C ASN A 119 24.54 -3.12 7.12
N LYS A 120 23.61 -2.48 7.81
CA LYS A 120 22.60 -3.15 8.65
C LYS A 120 21.30 -3.20 7.84
N THR A 121 20.62 -4.34 7.84
CA THR A 121 19.48 -4.66 6.95
C THR A 121 18.32 -3.66 7.03
N PHE A 122 18.10 -3.04 8.19
CA PHE A 122 16.96 -2.11 8.40
C PHE A 122 17.39 -0.70 8.84
N VAL A 123 18.67 -0.43 8.95
CA VAL A 123 19.17 0.88 9.35
C VAL A 123 20.21 1.34 8.35
N THR A 124 19.90 2.44 7.65
CA THR A 124 20.93 3.10 6.84
C THR A 124 22.05 3.55 7.76
N GLY A 125 23.31 3.25 7.43
CA GLY A 125 24.47 3.71 8.17
C GLY A 125 24.53 5.24 8.34
N PHE A 126 23.74 5.97 7.54
CA PHE A 126 23.59 7.42 7.60
C PHE A 126 23.25 7.93 9.03
N PHE A 127 22.34 7.24 9.73
CA PHE A 127 21.88 7.63 11.07
C PHE A 127 22.75 7.10 12.22
N ALA A 128 23.75 6.26 11.92
CA ALA A 128 24.59 5.68 12.97
C ALA A 128 25.56 6.72 13.55
N ASN A 129 25.29 7.19 14.77
CA ASN A 129 26.15 8.14 15.49
C ASN A 129 27.33 7.43 16.16
N GLU A 130 28.26 6.94 15.33
CA GLU A 130 29.45 6.19 15.74
C GLU A 130 30.69 6.87 15.18
N LEU A 131 31.79 6.91 15.97
CA LEU A 131 33.04 7.56 15.56
C LEU A 131 33.64 6.88 14.30
N LYS A 132 33.52 5.56 14.17
CA LYS A 132 33.94 4.87 12.93
C LYS A 132 33.10 5.22 11.69
N ASN A 133 31.98 5.93 11.84
CA ASN A 133 31.17 6.45 10.75
C ASN A 133 31.50 7.92 10.45
N THR A 134 32.78 8.24 10.37
CA THR A 134 33.33 9.59 10.12
C THR A 134 34.25 9.57 8.90
N ILE A 135 34.60 10.75 8.42
CA ILE A 135 35.73 10.97 7.52
C ILE A 135 36.91 11.44 8.34
N GLY A 136 38.07 10.78 8.20
CA GLY A 136 39.31 11.17 8.83
C GLY A 136 40.26 11.78 7.82
N VAL A 137 40.84 12.94 8.13
CA VAL A 137 41.86 13.61 7.31
C VAL A 137 43.05 14.04 8.16
N PRO A 138 44.30 14.01 7.62
CA PRO A 138 45.45 14.58 8.29
C PRO A 138 45.30 16.09 8.40
N LEU A 139 45.76 16.63 9.51
CA LEU A 139 45.72 18.04 9.82
C LEU A 139 47.08 18.47 10.41
N LYS A 140 47.68 19.52 9.92
CA LYS A 140 48.85 20.13 10.50
C LYS A 140 48.48 21.46 11.15
N TYR A 141 48.97 21.66 12.39
CA TYR A 141 48.79 22.92 13.13
C TYR A 141 50.00 23.21 14.00
N LYS A 142 50.65 24.34 13.78
CA LYS A 142 51.86 24.77 14.53
C LYS A 142 52.91 23.64 14.61
N GLU A 143 53.28 23.07 13.46
CA GLU A 143 54.26 21.99 13.31
C GLU A 143 53.91 20.69 14.03
N LYS A 144 52.66 20.50 14.47
CA LYS A 144 52.16 19.26 15.05
C LYS A 144 51.21 18.60 14.11
N ASP A 145 51.27 17.26 14.07
CA ASP A 145 50.37 16.44 13.27
C ASP A 145 49.17 16.01 14.13
N TYR A 146 48.00 16.12 13.54
CA TYR A 146 46.71 15.70 14.11
C TYR A 146 45.95 14.83 13.09
N ALA A 147 45.11 13.95 13.61
CA ALA A 147 44.07 13.29 12.84
C ALA A 147 42.72 13.93 13.16
N LEU A 148 42.12 14.56 12.16
CA LEU A 148 40.80 15.21 12.27
C LEU A 148 39.74 14.25 11.70
N PHE A 149 38.78 13.86 12.53
CA PHE A 149 37.62 13.06 12.14
C PHE A 149 36.35 13.91 12.25
N ILE A 150 35.57 13.92 11.16
CA ILE A 150 34.37 14.75 11.06
C ILE A 150 33.19 13.96 10.51
N ARG A 151 32.02 14.29 11.00
CA ARG A 151 30.74 13.87 10.40
C ARG A 151 29.67 14.92 10.61
N PRO A 152 28.63 14.97 9.76
CA PRO A 152 27.45 15.79 10.02
C PRO A 152 26.70 15.33 11.28
N ASP A 153 26.27 16.27 12.11
CA ASP A 153 25.29 15.98 13.16
C ASP A 153 23.91 15.88 12.55
N ILE A 154 23.48 14.63 12.34
CA ILE A 154 22.20 14.34 11.70
C ILE A 154 21.03 14.87 12.52
N LYS A 155 21.15 14.89 13.86
CA LYS A 155 20.07 15.41 14.71
C LYS A 155 19.91 16.92 14.51
N LEU A 156 21.00 17.65 14.50
CA LEU A 156 20.94 19.11 14.34
C LEU A 156 20.51 19.49 12.93
N LEU A 157 21.15 18.91 11.91
CA LEU A 157 20.91 19.30 10.51
C LEU A 157 19.58 18.82 9.92
N PHE A 158 19.01 17.74 10.46
CA PHE A 158 17.82 17.10 9.90
C PHE A 158 16.67 16.97 10.90
N ASN A 159 16.72 17.64 12.05
CA ASN A 159 15.67 17.55 13.06
C ASN A 159 14.28 17.92 12.49
N GLU A 160 14.21 19.01 11.77
CA GLU A 160 12.95 19.47 11.13
C GLU A 160 12.47 18.49 10.07
N MET A 161 13.41 17.89 9.31
CA MET A 161 13.09 16.90 8.29
C MET A 161 12.50 15.61 8.88
N HIS A 162 12.89 15.20 10.08
CA HIS A 162 12.29 14.05 10.75
C HIS A 162 10.80 14.27 11.04
N TYR A 163 10.44 15.44 11.53
CA TYR A 163 9.04 15.81 11.77
C TYR A 163 8.25 15.89 10.46
N LEU A 164 8.83 16.48 9.42
CA LEU A 164 8.21 16.59 8.10
C LEU A 164 7.94 15.20 7.50
N PHE A 165 8.93 14.31 7.51
CA PHE A 165 8.75 12.94 7.02
C PHE A 165 7.77 12.13 7.87
N ALA A 166 7.78 12.29 9.19
CA ALA A 166 6.80 11.67 10.08
C ALA A 166 5.37 12.13 9.76
N TRP A 167 5.16 13.43 9.52
CA TRP A 167 3.88 13.99 9.11
C TRP A 167 3.43 13.49 7.74
N ILE A 168 4.33 13.46 6.75
CA ILE A 168 4.03 12.92 5.41
C ILE A 168 3.61 11.46 5.51
N LEU A 169 4.33 10.66 6.28
CA LEU A 169 4.03 9.25 6.48
C LEU A 169 2.67 9.05 7.17
N LEU A 170 2.42 9.79 8.26
CA LEU A 170 1.14 9.75 8.97
C LEU A 170 -0.02 10.12 8.03
N LEU A 171 0.12 11.25 7.33
CA LEU A 171 -0.92 11.76 6.42
C LEU A 171 -1.16 10.78 5.27
N SER A 172 -0.11 10.18 4.70
CA SER A 172 -0.25 9.19 3.62
C SER A 172 -0.99 7.94 4.08
N ILE A 173 -0.71 7.44 5.30
CA ILE A 173 -1.42 6.31 5.88
C ILE A 173 -2.90 6.64 6.09
N VAL A 174 -3.19 7.77 6.73
CA VAL A 174 -4.59 8.19 7.00
C VAL A 174 -5.36 8.36 5.71
N LEU A 175 -4.80 9.08 4.73
CA LEU A 175 -5.42 9.31 3.43
C LEU A 175 -5.65 8.00 2.68
N SER A 176 -4.67 7.09 2.70
CA SER A 176 -4.79 5.79 2.06
C SER A 176 -5.91 4.95 2.68
N VAL A 177 -6.02 4.91 4.01
CA VAL A 177 -7.12 4.19 4.67
C VAL A 177 -8.47 4.78 4.29
N ILE A 178 -8.62 6.11 4.29
CA ILE A 178 -9.86 6.78 3.88
C ILE A 178 -10.21 6.42 2.43
N LEU A 179 -9.25 6.50 1.51
CA LEU A 179 -9.46 6.18 0.09
C LEU A 179 -9.83 4.71 -0.12
N VAL A 180 -9.21 3.77 0.61
CA VAL A 180 -9.56 2.35 0.57
C VAL A 180 -11.00 2.12 1.02
N LEU A 181 -11.41 2.71 2.15
CA LEU A 181 -12.78 2.59 2.66
C LEU A 181 -13.80 3.18 1.70
N PHE A 182 -13.51 4.33 1.12
CA PHE A 182 -14.37 4.98 0.13
C PHE A 182 -14.47 4.15 -1.15
N SER A 183 -13.34 3.74 -1.72
CA SER A 183 -13.28 2.90 -2.92
C SER A 183 -14.02 1.57 -2.73
N THR A 184 -13.82 0.93 -1.57
CA THR A 184 -14.50 -0.33 -1.22
C THR A 184 -16.01 -0.16 -1.20
N LYS A 185 -16.52 0.92 -0.59
CA LYS A 185 -17.96 1.23 -0.56
C LYS A 185 -18.51 1.48 -1.96
N TYR A 186 -17.75 2.18 -2.80
CA TYR A 186 -18.13 2.54 -4.16
C TYR A 186 -18.16 1.34 -5.12
N LEU A 187 -17.25 0.39 -4.97
CA LEU A 187 -17.15 -0.81 -5.83
C LEU A 187 -17.95 -2.00 -5.27
N ILE A 188 -17.85 -2.28 -3.99
CA ILE A 188 -18.40 -3.52 -3.41
C ILE A 188 -19.92 -3.43 -3.19
N LYS A 189 -20.44 -2.27 -2.81
CA LYS A 189 -21.87 -2.09 -2.55
C LYS A 189 -22.74 -2.41 -3.79
N PRO A 190 -22.42 -1.94 -5.01
CA PRO A 190 -23.12 -2.33 -6.24
C PRO A 190 -23.09 -3.82 -6.51
N ILE A 191 -21.91 -4.46 -6.39
CA ILE A 191 -21.75 -5.90 -6.61
C ILE A 191 -22.62 -6.71 -5.62
N THR A 192 -22.66 -6.29 -4.36
CA THR A 192 -23.50 -6.96 -3.36
C THR A 192 -24.99 -6.83 -3.69
N LYS A 193 -25.44 -5.65 -4.19
CA LYS A 193 -26.82 -5.45 -4.64
C LYS A 193 -27.15 -6.35 -5.83
N LEU A 194 -26.28 -6.44 -6.83
CA LEU A 194 -26.44 -7.37 -7.96
C LEU A 194 -26.52 -8.84 -7.50
N THR A 195 -25.68 -9.23 -6.55
CA THR A 195 -25.71 -10.58 -5.98
C THR A 195 -27.03 -10.88 -5.27
N GLN A 196 -27.58 -9.91 -4.54
CA GLN A 196 -28.89 -10.06 -3.88
C GLN A 196 -30.02 -10.15 -4.92
N ALA A 197 -29.99 -9.31 -5.95
CA ALA A 197 -30.96 -9.33 -7.03
C ALA A 197 -30.94 -10.68 -7.80
N THR A 198 -29.75 -11.23 -8.04
CA THR A 198 -29.61 -12.57 -8.64
C THR A 198 -30.26 -13.66 -7.79
N LYS A 199 -30.11 -13.58 -6.45
CA LYS A 199 -30.78 -14.53 -5.54
C LYS A 199 -32.29 -14.37 -5.56
N SER A 200 -32.82 -13.15 -5.60
CA SER A 200 -34.26 -12.91 -5.74
C SER A 200 -34.82 -13.45 -7.05
N LEU A 201 -34.07 -13.25 -8.16
CA LEU A 201 -34.44 -13.78 -9.47
C LEU A 201 -34.50 -15.32 -9.45
N ALA A 202 -33.57 -15.98 -8.77
CA ALA A 202 -33.52 -17.46 -8.67
C ALA A 202 -34.72 -18.05 -7.93
N VAL A 203 -35.43 -17.29 -7.11
CA VAL A 203 -36.66 -17.72 -6.40
C VAL A 203 -37.93 -17.18 -7.07
N GLY A 204 -37.82 -16.69 -8.33
CA GLY A 204 -38.98 -16.25 -9.11
C GLY A 204 -39.44 -14.81 -8.82
N GLN A 205 -38.63 -14.00 -8.12
CA GLN A 205 -38.90 -12.58 -7.92
C GLN A 205 -38.23 -11.76 -9.02
N PHE A 206 -38.97 -11.46 -10.07
CA PHE A 206 -38.43 -10.81 -11.29
C PHE A 206 -38.40 -9.28 -11.16
N GLN A 207 -39.17 -8.69 -10.26
CA GLN A 207 -39.17 -7.24 -10.02
C GLN A 207 -37.93 -6.83 -9.21
N VAL A 208 -36.93 -6.33 -9.91
CA VAL A 208 -35.66 -5.92 -9.34
C VAL A 208 -35.50 -4.42 -9.47
N ASP A 209 -35.55 -3.71 -8.34
CA ASP A 209 -35.23 -2.27 -8.29
C ASP A 209 -33.70 -2.09 -8.20
N LEU A 210 -33.05 -2.08 -9.36
CA LEU A 210 -31.61 -1.82 -9.54
C LEU A 210 -31.40 -0.55 -10.36
N THR A 211 -31.76 0.61 -9.79
CA THR A 211 -31.45 1.90 -10.41
C THR A 211 -30.00 2.28 -10.10
N MET A 212 -29.12 2.18 -11.08
CA MET A 212 -27.73 2.67 -11.00
C MET A 212 -27.47 3.65 -12.14
N ASN A 213 -27.30 4.92 -11.79
CA ASN A 213 -26.88 5.94 -12.75
C ASN A 213 -25.33 5.93 -12.87
N ARG A 214 -24.77 4.87 -13.53
CA ARG A 214 -23.33 4.69 -13.77
C ARG A 214 -23.09 4.51 -15.26
N LYS A 215 -21.93 5.03 -15.72
CA LYS A 215 -21.49 4.94 -17.13
C LYS A 215 -20.25 4.03 -17.30
N ASP A 216 -19.92 3.22 -16.29
CA ASP A 216 -18.82 2.27 -16.29
C ASP A 216 -19.32 0.82 -16.50
N GLU A 217 -18.41 -0.13 -16.46
CA GLU A 217 -18.67 -1.57 -16.65
C GLU A 217 -19.69 -2.14 -15.66
N LEU A 218 -19.74 -1.59 -14.44
CA LEU A 218 -20.78 -1.95 -13.45
C LEU A 218 -22.16 -1.41 -13.85
N GLY A 219 -22.20 -0.26 -14.48
CA GLY A 219 -23.42 0.31 -15.06
C GLY A 219 -23.96 -0.55 -16.21
N GLU A 220 -23.08 -0.97 -17.14
CA GLU A 220 -23.41 -1.86 -18.25
C GLU A 220 -23.88 -3.23 -17.76
N LEU A 221 -23.18 -3.81 -16.78
CA LEU A 221 -23.58 -5.07 -16.16
C LEU A 221 -24.95 -4.97 -15.51
N THR A 222 -25.24 -3.86 -14.82
CA THR A 222 -26.54 -3.64 -14.19
C THR A 222 -27.66 -3.51 -15.23
N ALA A 223 -27.44 -2.78 -16.32
CA ALA A 223 -28.41 -2.63 -17.40
C ALA A 223 -28.71 -3.98 -18.08
N SER A 224 -27.67 -4.76 -18.34
CA SER A 224 -27.78 -6.12 -18.91
C SER A 224 -28.55 -7.05 -17.99
N PHE A 225 -28.27 -6.99 -16.67
CA PHE A 225 -29.01 -7.77 -15.66
C PHE A 225 -30.49 -7.41 -15.61
N VAL A 226 -30.83 -6.12 -15.58
CA VAL A 226 -32.23 -5.64 -15.59
C VAL A 226 -32.96 -6.08 -16.85
N SER A 227 -32.30 -5.99 -18.02
CA SER A 227 -32.86 -6.47 -19.28
C SER A 227 -33.16 -7.99 -19.25
N MET A 228 -32.23 -8.78 -18.69
CA MET A 228 -32.43 -10.22 -18.51
C MET A 228 -33.59 -10.52 -17.56
N ALA A 229 -33.68 -9.84 -16.41
CA ALA A 229 -34.76 -10.02 -15.44
C ALA A 229 -36.13 -9.74 -16.08
N LYS A 230 -36.24 -8.67 -16.87
CA LYS A 230 -37.47 -8.33 -17.60
C LYS A 230 -37.87 -9.41 -18.63
N LYS A 231 -36.91 -9.96 -19.35
CA LYS A 231 -37.18 -11.05 -20.29
C LYS A 231 -37.67 -12.31 -19.58
N LEU A 232 -37.10 -12.66 -18.44
CA LEU A 232 -37.54 -13.81 -17.64
C LEU A 232 -38.94 -13.57 -17.05
N GLU A 233 -39.28 -12.38 -16.62
CA GLU A 233 -40.65 -12.00 -16.19
C GLU A 233 -41.65 -12.22 -17.32
N GLN A 234 -41.37 -11.70 -18.53
CA GLN A 234 -42.21 -11.92 -19.71
C GLN A 234 -42.39 -13.39 -20.08
N MET A 235 -41.31 -14.18 -20.01
CA MET A 235 -41.41 -15.61 -20.27
C MET A 235 -42.28 -16.34 -19.24
N GLU A 236 -42.21 -15.96 -17.97
CA GLU A 236 -43.04 -16.59 -16.93
C GLU A 236 -44.52 -16.19 -17.09
N ASP A 237 -44.81 -14.96 -17.50
CA ASP A 237 -46.19 -14.50 -17.78
C ASP A 237 -46.78 -15.26 -18.97
N VAL A 238 -46.03 -15.40 -20.07
CA VAL A 238 -46.44 -16.23 -21.23
C VAL A 238 -46.67 -17.68 -20.83
N ARG A 239 -45.79 -18.25 -19.97
CA ARG A 239 -45.93 -19.61 -19.45
C ARG A 239 -47.23 -19.78 -18.64
N LYS A 240 -47.54 -18.81 -17.75
CA LYS A 240 -48.79 -18.85 -16.98
C LYS A 240 -50.02 -18.73 -17.86
N GLU A 241 -50.01 -17.82 -18.82
CA GLU A 241 -51.09 -17.65 -19.79
C GLU A 241 -51.28 -18.96 -20.61
N PHE A 242 -50.19 -19.56 -21.11
CA PHE A 242 -50.23 -20.82 -21.80
C PHE A 242 -50.88 -21.93 -20.97
N ILE A 243 -50.43 -22.11 -19.72
CA ILE A 243 -51.01 -23.11 -18.80
C ILE A 243 -52.49 -22.86 -18.55
N SER A 244 -52.89 -21.61 -18.37
CA SER A 244 -54.28 -21.22 -18.13
C SER A 244 -55.14 -21.57 -19.35
N ASN A 245 -54.72 -21.16 -20.56
CA ASN A 245 -55.42 -21.38 -21.81
C ASN A 245 -55.56 -22.89 -22.11
N VAL A 246 -54.46 -23.65 -21.99
CA VAL A 246 -54.48 -25.12 -22.18
C VAL A 246 -55.41 -25.79 -21.15
N SER A 247 -55.39 -25.33 -19.89
CA SER A 247 -56.27 -25.89 -18.86
C SER A 247 -57.74 -25.64 -19.19
N HIS A 248 -58.10 -24.43 -19.66
CA HIS A 248 -59.46 -24.08 -20.07
C HIS A 248 -59.90 -24.91 -21.28
N ASP A 249 -59.04 -25.04 -22.31
CA ASP A 249 -59.33 -25.74 -23.54
C ASP A 249 -59.48 -27.25 -23.35
N ILE A 250 -58.79 -27.85 -22.35
CA ILE A 250 -58.96 -29.24 -21.92
C ILE A 250 -60.21 -29.42 -21.04
N GLN A 251 -60.47 -28.47 -20.14
CA GLN A 251 -61.57 -28.59 -19.16
C GLN A 251 -62.93 -28.58 -19.84
N SER A 252 -63.11 -27.82 -20.97
CA SER A 252 -64.34 -27.68 -21.72
C SER A 252 -64.78 -29.05 -22.32
N PRO A 253 -63.96 -29.74 -23.17
CA PRO A 253 -64.36 -31.03 -23.74
C PRO A 253 -64.47 -32.13 -22.66
N LEU A 254 -63.61 -32.10 -21.63
CA LEU A 254 -63.69 -33.05 -20.53
C LEU A 254 -65.01 -32.95 -19.74
N SER A 255 -65.48 -31.72 -19.52
CA SER A 255 -66.77 -31.47 -18.88
C SER A 255 -67.93 -31.97 -19.74
N ASN A 256 -67.86 -31.77 -21.05
CA ASN A 256 -68.84 -32.31 -22.00
C ASN A 256 -68.87 -33.85 -21.99
N ILE A 257 -67.72 -34.50 -22.09
CA ILE A 257 -67.61 -35.97 -21.98
C ILE A 257 -68.21 -36.48 -20.67
N LYS A 258 -67.86 -35.86 -19.53
CA LYS A 258 -68.42 -36.19 -18.22
C LYS A 258 -69.93 -35.98 -18.18
N GLY A 259 -70.43 -34.88 -18.75
CA GLY A 259 -71.85 -34.61 -18.83
C GLY A 259 -72.61 -35.67 -19.61
N TYR A 260 -72.16 -36.05 -20.82
CA TYR A 260 -72.78 -37.10 -21.60
C TYR A 260 -72.63 -38.47 -20.96
N ALA A 261 -71.51 -38.82 -20.36
CA ALA A 261 -71.31 -40.06 -19.62
C ALA A 261 -72.33 -40.16 -18.48
N ASN A 262 -72.54 -39.09 -17.66
CA ASN A 262 -73.53 -39.08 -16.58
C ASN A 262 -74.96 -39.22 -17.14
N LEU A 263 -75.26 -38.69 -18.33
CA LEU A 263 -76.56 -38.85 -18.96
C LEU A 263 -76.76 -40.35 -19.43
N LEU A 264 -75.71 -40.99 -19.90
CA LEU A 264 -75.77 -42.45 -20.29
C LEU A 264 -76.01 -43.40 -19.12
N GLU A 265 -75.78 -42.98 -17.87
CA GLU A 265 -76.11 -43.79 -16.71
C GLU A 265 -77.64 -43.79 -16.45
N ASN A 266 -78.42 -42.92 -17.05
CA ASN A 266 -79.85 -42.90 -16.86
C ASN A 266 -80.52 -44.07 -17.57
N LYS A 267 -81.19 -44.97 -16.82
CA LYS A 267 -81.86 -46.17 -17.27
C LYS A 267 -83.11 -45.91 -18.13
N ALA A 268 -83.62 -44.69 -18.16
CA ALA A 268 -84.83 -44.32 -18.94
C ALA A 268 -84.54 -43.80 -20.36
N LEU A 269 -83.31 -43.83 -20.82
CA LEU A 269 -82.90 -43.38 -22.14
C LEU A 269 -83.32 -44.34 -23.24
N THR A 270 -83.82 -43.78 -24.35
CA THR A 270 -84.07 -44.56 -25.57
C THR A 270 -82.76 -44.98 -26.25
N ASP A 271 -82.75 -46.03 -27.07
CA ASP A 271 -81.57 -46.52 -27.78
C ASP A 271 -81.07 -45.49 -28.80
N GLU A 272 -81.90 -44.68 -29.39
CA GLU A 272 -81.55 -43.54 -30.25
C GLU A 272 -80.81 -42.46 -29.48
N GLU A 273 -81.25 -42.02 -28.28
CA GLU A 273 -80.60 -41.05 -27.43
C GLU A 273 -79.25 -41.52 -26.91
N ARG A 274 -79.15 -42.81 -26.57
CA ARG A 274 -77.93 -43.47 -26.15
C ARG A 274 -76.88 -43.42 -27.26
N THR A 275 -77.25 -43.80 -28.46
CA THR A 275 -76.37 -43.78 -29.64
C THR A 275 -75.90 -42.35 -29.96
N LYS A 276 -76.79 -41.38 -29.88
CA LYS A 276 -76.48 -39.98 -30.07
C LYS A 276 -75.47 -39.49 -29.05
N TYR A 277 -75.62 -39.79 -27.76
CA TYR A 277 -74.68 -39.31 -26.70
C TYR A 277 -73.33 -40.00 -26.88
N ILE A 278 -73.27 -41.29 -27.22
CA ILE A 278 -72.03 -41.98 -27.53
C ILE A 278 -71.29 -41.35 -28.72
N SER A 279 -72.03 -40.91 -29.77
CA SER A 279 -71.40 -40.32 -30.95
C SER A 279 -70.83 -38.88 -30.71
N ILE A 280 -71.20 -38.23 -29.61
CA ILE A 280 -70.69 -36.89 -29.23
C ILE A 280 -69.46 -37.01 -28.33
N ILE A 281 -69.28 -38.08 -27.56
CA ILE A 281 -68.10 -38.37 -26.77
C ILE A 281 -66.91 -38.75 -27.62
#